data_8a1577d4b05a564ba0d847661cf8570d
#
_entry.id   8a1577d4b05a564ba0d847661cf8570d
#
_cell.length_a   1.000
_cell.length_b   1.000
_cell.length_c   1.000
_cell.angle_alpha   90.00
_cell.angle_beta   90.00
_cell.angle_gamma   90.00
#
_symmetry.space_group_name_H-M   'P 1'
#
loop_
_entity.id
_entity.type
_entity.pdbx_description
1 polymer ?
#
loop_
_entity_poly.entity_id
_entity_poly.type
_entity_poly.pdbx_seq_one_letter_code
_entity_poly.pdbx_strand_id
1 'polypeptide(L)'
;MRERAQALLQAKGASLTAAKDPSTALRVLFDLASSPDTAHDALALLHELQVHQVELDLQNEELQRSRAELESAWAYQLQWHDASPSAQLVLDEAGCLLECNAGALKSLNQDIQHVLGKRLETWLAAGDVPGVQAWLAVAQKSDQPVSLCLQLHAADQTMRSVCAAAQANPMAPGVLVAWVDLPSIS
;
A
#
# COMPACT_ATOMS: atom_id res chain seq x y z
N MET A 1 -46.90 -20.26 12.99
CA MET A 1 -46.91 -18.81 13.31
C MET A 1 -45.71 -18.07 12.70
N ARG A 2 -44.46 -18.53 12.95
CA ARG A 2 -43.24 -17.94 12.34
C ARG A 2 -43.28 -17.89 10.81
N GLU A 3 -43.74 -18.94 10.15
CA GLU A 3 -43.83 -19.00 8.68
C GLU A 3 -44.81 -17.97 8.08
N ARG A 4 -45.89 -17.61 8.77
CA ARG A 4 -46.84 -16.57 8.31
C ARG A 4 -46.26 -15.17 8.43
N ALA A 5 -45.49 -14.90 9.47
CA ALA A 5 -44.78 -13.61 9.63
C ALA A 5 -43.66 -13.47 8.60
N GLN A 6 -42.89 -14.53 8.33
CA GLN A 6 -41.88 -14.56 7.29
C GLN A 6 -42.47 -14.42 5.87
N ALA A 7 -43.61 -15.09 5.59
CA ALA A 7 -44.29 -14.96 4.30
C ALA A 7 -44.85 -13.54 4.07
N LEU A 8 -45.37 -12.89 5.13
CA LEU A 8 -45.80 -11.49 5.07
C LEU A 8 -44.64 -10.50 4.90
N LEU A 9 -43.51 -10.78 5.53
CA LEU A 9 -42.27 -9.99 5.34
C LEU A 9 -41.68 -10.20 3.95
N GLN A 10 -41.70 -11.42 3.40
CA GLN A 10 -41.26 -11.71 2.04
C GLN A 10 -42.19 -11.12 0.98
N ALA A 11 -43.51 -11.17 1.17
CA ALA A 11 -44.49 -10.58 0.26
C ALA A 11 -44.46 -9.04 0.27
N LYS A 12 -44.20 -8.41 1.44
CA LYS A 12 -43.96 -6.95 1.55
C LYS A 12 -42.51 -6.56 1.26
N GLY A 13 -41.55 -7.44 1.46
CA GLY A 13 -40.13 -7.23 1.14
C GLY A 13 -39.88 -7.08 -0.36
N ALA A 14 -40.65 -7.75 -1.21
CA ALA A 14 -40.60 -7.56 -2.65
C ALA A 14 -41.11 -6.14 -3.08
N SER A 15 -41.95 -5.51 -2.24
CA SER A 15 -42.34 -4.11 -2.39
C SER A 15 -41.35 -3.12 -1.75
N LEU A 16 -40.51 -3.60 -0.80
CA LEU A 16 -39.55 -2.79 -0.05
C LEU A 16 -38.22 -2.58 -0.80
N THR A 17 -37.91 -3.40 -1.80
CA THR A 17 -36.74 -3.16 -2.69
C THR A 17 -36.88 -1.92 -3.56
N ALA A 18 -38.08 -1.35 -3.66
CA ALA A 18 -38.33 -0.09 -4.38
C ALA A 18 -38.34 1.17 -3.48
N ALA A 19 -38.32 1.03 -2.15
CA ALA A 19 -38.34 2.14 -1.21
C ALA A 19 -37.06 2.23 -0.41
N LYS A 20 -36.08 2.99 -0.91
CA LYS A 20 -34.86 3.44 -0.21
C LYS A 20 -35.11 4.38 0.97
N ASP A 21 -36.33 4.42 1.51
CA ASP A 21 -36.73 5.42 2.51
C ASP A 21 -36.84 4.77 3.89
N PRO A 22 -35.95 5.10 4.85
CA PRO A 22 -36.01 4.54 6.21
C PRO A 22 -37.32 4.82 6.93
N SER A 23 -38.06 5.84 6.50
CA SER A 23 -39.41 6.17 7.02
C SER A 23 -40.47 5.10 6.71
N THR A 24 -40.30 4.37 5.61
CA THR A 24 -41.23 3.29 5.22
C THR A 24 -41.03 2.05 6.05
N ALA A 25 -39.75 1.71 6.35
CA ALA A 25 -39.41 0.57 7.24
C ALA A 25 -39.92 0.81 8.66
N LEU A 26 -39.78 2.03 9.18
CA LEU A 26 -40.28 2.41 10.50
C LEU A 26 -41.81 2.37 10.58
N ARG A 27 -42.53 2.77 9.52
CA ARG A 27 -44.01 2.66 9.45
C ARG A 27 -44.46 1.19 9.50
N VAL A 28 -43.82 0.31 8.74
CA VAL A 28 -44.15 -1.12 8.74
C VAL A 28 -43.90 -1.75 10.13
N LEU A 29 -42.81 -1.37 10.80
CA LEU A 29 -42.53 -1.81 12.16
C LEU A 29 -43.54 -1.27 13.17
N PHE A 30 -43.98 -0.02 13.02
CA PHE A 30 -45.02 0.61 13.85
C PHE A 30 -46.37 -0.08 13.68
N ASP A 31 -46.78 -0.39 12.43
CA ASP A 31 -48.02 -1.09 12.13
C ASP A 31 -48.02 -2.54 12.72
N LEU A 32 -46.89 -3.23 12.64
CA LEU A 32 -46.69 -4.55 13.22
C LEU A 32 -46.72 -4.51 14.76
N ALA A 33 -46.13 -3.49 15.38
CA ALA A 33 -46.12 -3.31 16.83
C ALA A 33 -47.48 -2.87 17.41
N SER A 34 -48.35 -2.29 16.60
CA SER A 34 -49.69 -1.80 16.99
C SER A 34 -50.74 -2.89 17.00
N SER A 35 -50.48 -4.09 16.48
CA SER A 35 -51.41 -5.24 16.50
C SER A 35 -51.05 -6.18 17.66
N PRO A 36 -51.99 -6.50 18.57
CA PRO A 36 -51.71 -7.33 19.74
C PRO A 36 -51.19 -8.74 19.40
N ASP A 37 -51.54 -9.28 18.23
CA ASP A 37 -51.10 -10.61 17.78
C ASP A 37 -49.66 -10.62 17.22
N THR A 38 -49.14 -9.47 16.81
CA THR A 38 -47.80 -9.36 16.19
C THR A 38 -46.84 -8.50 17.01
N ALA A 39 -47.31 -7.87 18.09
CA ALA A 39 -46.49 -6.95 18.91
C ALA A 39 -45.27 -7.66 19.53
N HIS A 40 -45.39 -8.89 19.95
CA HIS A 40 -44.29 -9.67 20.52
C HIS A 40 -43.20 -9.99 19.48
N ASP A 41 -43.60 -10.36 18.29
CA ASP A 41 -42.69 -10.66 17.19
C ASP A 41 -42.01 -9.39 16.68
N ALA A 42 -42.72 -8.25 16.66
CA ALA A 42 -42.17 -6.95 16.30
C ALA A 42 -41.10 -6.45 17.30
N LEU A 43 -41.35 -6.66 18.61
CA LEU A 43 -40.37 -6.33 19.65
C LEU A 43 -39.10 -7.19 19.55
N ALA A 44 -39.27 -8.49 19.27
CA ALA A 44 -38.14 -9.39 19.07
C ALA A 44 -37.27 -8.98 17.86
N LEU A 45 -37.90 -8.60 16.73
CA LEU A 45 -37.21 -8.09 15.55
C LEU A 45 -36.52 -6.77 15.80
N LEU A 46 -37.15 -5.84 16.55
CA LEU A 46 -36.51 -4.58 16.94
C LEU A 46 -35.26 -4.81 17.81
N HIS A 47 -35.36 -5.75 18.75
CA HIS A 47 -34.20 -6.10 19.56
C HIS A 47 -33.07 -6.72 18.73
N GLU A 48 -33.39 -7.61 17.81
CA GLU A 48 -32.43 -8.22 16.90
C GLU A 48 -31.77 -7.15 15.99
N LEU A 49 -32.54 -6.20 15.48
CA LEU A 49 -32.01 -5.06 14.72
C LEU A 49 -31.10 -4.17 15.54
N GLN A 50 -31.43 -3.90 16.81
CA GLN A 50 -30.57 -3.12 17.70
C GLN A 50 -29.26 -3.83 17.98
N VAL A 51 -29.28 -5.16 18.20
CA VAL A 51 -28.07 -5.96 18.40
C VAL A 51 -27.18 -5.91 17.15
N HIS A 52 -27.77 -6.10 15.97
CA HIS A 52 -27.01 -6.00 14.71
C HIS A 52 -26.45 -4.61 14.48
N GLN A 53 -27.19 -3.55 14.85
CA GLN A 53 -26.69 -2.19 14.72
C GLN A 53 -25.46 -1.94 15.59
N VAL A 54 -25.51 -2.38 16.85
CA VAL A 54 -24.36 -2.29 17.76
C VAL A 54 -23.17 -3.11 17.24
N GLU A 55 -23.44 -4.31 16.69
CA GLU A 55 -22.40 -5.14 16.11
C GLU A 55 -21.72 -4.48 14.90
N LEU A 56 -22.52 -3.87 14.01
CA LEU A 56 -22.00 -3.11 12.87
C LEU A 56 -21.19 -1.87 13.29
N ASP A 57 -21.63 -1.18 14.33
CA ASP A 57 -20.92 -0.03 14.87
C ASP A 57 -19.56 -0.46 15.46
N LEU A 58 -19.52 -1.55 16.22
CA LEU A 58 -18.28 -2.12 16.74
C LEU A 58 -17.33 -2.58 15.61
N GLN A 59 -17.84 -3.25 14.59
CA GLN A 59 -17.04 -3.65 13.44
C GLN A 59 -16.48 -2.43 12.69
N ASN A 60 -17.26 -1.37 12.57
CA ASN A 60 -16.83 -0.14 11.92
C ASN A 60 -15.73 0.57 12.74
N GLU A 61 -15.86 0.62 14.07
CA GLU A 61 -14.82 1.14 14.96
C GLU A 61 -13.53 0.32 14.85
N GLU A 62 -13.63 -1.01 14.82
CA GLU A 62 -12.47 -1.90 14.68
C GLU A 62 -11.78 -1.72 13.32
N LEU A 63 -12.55 -1.60 12.23
CA LEU A 63 -12.02 -1.29 10.91
C LEU A 63 -11.30 0.06 10.87
N GLN A 64 -11.87 1.10 11.47
CA GLN A 64 -11.23 2.42 11.52
C GLN A 64 -9.93 2.38 12.33
N ARG A 65 -9.92 1.65 13.45
CA ARG A 65 -8.70 1.48 14.25
C ARG A 65 -7.61 0.74 13.46
N SER A 66 -7.98 -0.37 12.82
CA SER A 66 -7.04 -1.16 12.01
C SER A 66 -6.46 -0.35 10.85
N ARG A 67 -7.27 0.49 10.19
CA ARG A 67 -6.79 1.41 9.14
C ARG A 67 -5.80 2.43 9.70
N ALA A 68 -6.10 3.06 10.82
CA ALA A 68 -5.21 4.04 11.44
C ALA A 68 -3.88 3.41 11.88
N GLU A 69 -3.90 2.17 12.39
CA GLU A 69 -2.69 1.42 12.73
C GLU A 69 -1.85 1.10 11.49
N LEU A 70 -2.49 0.67 10.39
CA LEU A 70 -1.80 0.41 9.13
C LEU A 70 -1.20 1.68 8.53
N GLU A 71 -1.93 2.79 8.54
CA GLU A 71 -1.44 4.08 8.05
C GLU A 71 -0.24 4.58 8.87
N SER A 72 -0.29 4.43 10.18
CA SER A 72 0.82 4.82 11.06
C SER A 72 2.05 3.94 10.86
N ALA A 73 1.87 2.62 10.71
CA ALA A 73 2.95 1.68 10.42
C ALA A 73 3.60 1.96 9.06
N TRP A 74 2.78 2.25 8.05
CA TRP A 74 3.27 2.64 6.72
C TRP A 74 4.07 3.95 6.77
N ALA A 75 3.54 4.98 7.43
CA ALA A 75 4.23 6.26 7.58
C ALA A 75 5.58 6.10 8.29
N TYR A 76 5.63 5.27 9.33
CA TYR A 76 6.86 4.94 10.04
C TYR A 76 7.87 4.23 9.12
N GLN A 77 7.43 3.27 8.33
CA GLN A 77 8.30 2.54 7.39
C GLN A 77 8.89 3.47 6.32
N LEU A 78 8.07 4.40 5.77
CA LEU A 78 8.55 5.40 4.81
C LEU A 78 9.60 6.32 5.44
N GLN A 79 9.37 6.78 6.68
CA GLN A 79 10.35 7.61 7.38
C GLN A 79 11.69 6.88 7.59
N TRP A 80 11.65 5.61 7.95
CA TRP A 80 12.87 4.80 8.09
C TRP A 80 13.60 4.62 6.76
N HIS A 81 12.87 4.36 5.69
CA HIS A 81 13.43 4.21 4.36
C HIS A 81 14.11 5.52 3.91
N ASP A 82 13.47 6.67 4.12
CA ASP A 82 14.02 7.97 3.74
C ASP A 82 15.13 8.48 4.67
N ALA A 83 15.10 8.10 5.95
CA ALA A 83 16.15 8.44 6.90
C ALA A 83 17.40 7.55 6.77
N SER A 84 17.35 6.50 5.96
CA SER A 84 18.50 5.62 5.73
C SER A 84 19.68 6.42 5.17
N PRO A 85 20.89 6.30 5.74
CA PRO A 85 22.09 6.94 5.23
C PRO A 85 22.56 6.35 3.89
N SER A 86 22.12 5.14 3.55
CA SER A 86 22.39 4.51 2.27
C SER A 86 21.38 4.94 1.22
N ALA A 87 21.84 5.19 0.01
CA ALA A 87 20.98 5.33 -1.14
C ALA A 87 20.35 3.97 -1.47
N GLN A 88 19.03 3.93 -1.65
CA GLN A 88 18.29 2.72 -1.99
C GLN A 88 17.42 2.98 -3.22
N LEU A 89 17.45 2.05 -4.15
CA LEU A 89 16.72 2.13 -5.43
C LEU A 89 16.08 0.79 -5.76
N VAL A 90 14.95 0.87 -6.44
CA VAL A 90 14.30 -0.26 -7.08
C VAL A 90 14.38 -0.04 -8.59
N LEU A 91 14.97 -0.99 -9.30
CA LEU A 91 15.09 -0.98 -10.75
C LEU A 91 14.20 -2.06 -11.35
N ASP A 92 13.65 -1.79 -12.53
CA ASP A 92 12.99 -2.80 -13.35
C ASP A 92 14.01 -3.75 -14.04
N GLU A 93 13.52 -4.71 -14.82
CA GLU A 93 14.36 -5.63 -15.57
C GLU A 93 15.25 -4.95 -16.62
N ALA A 94 14.84 -3.77 -17.10
CA ALA A 94 15.59 -2.96 -18.07
C ALA A 94 16.62 -2.04 -17.41
N GLY A 95 16.68 -2.00 -16.05
CA GLY A 95 17.55 -1.11 -15.29
C GLY A 95 17.02 0.31 -15.15
N CYS A 96 15.71 0.54 -15.38
CA CYS A 96 15.07 1.82 -15.15
C CYS A 96 14.62 1.96 -13.72
N LEU A 97 14.75 3.14 -13.16
CA LEU A 97 14.41 3.45 -11.78
C LEU A 97 12.90 3.52 -11.58
N LEU A 98 12.37 2.66 -10.70
CA LEU A 98 10.97 2.64 -10.30
C LEU A 98 10.75 3.44 -9.00
N GLU A 99 11.63 3.24 -8.02
CA GLU A 99 11.53 3.85 -6.70
C GLU A 99 12.92 4.19 -6.16
N CYS A 100 13.00 5.20 -5.32
CA CYS A 100 14.24 5.53 -4.60
C CYS A 100 13.92 6.27 -3.28
N ASN A 101 14.84 6.18 -2.32
CA ASN A 101 14.76 6.92 -1.08
C ASN A 101 15.40 8.32 -1.17
N ALA A 102 15.19 9.13 -0.14
CA ALA A 102 15.81 10.45 -0.05
C ALA A 102 17.34 10.42 -0.07
N GLY A 103 17.96 9.33 0.42
CA GLY A 103 19.41 9.13 0.35
C GLY A 103 19.92 9.04 -1.08
N ALA A 104 19.22 8.34 -1.97
CA ALA A 104 19.57 8.25 -3.38
C ALA A 104 19.44 9.61 -4.09
N LEU A 105 18.37 10.36 -3.83
CA LEU A 105 18.16 11.70 -4.39
C LEU A 105 19.29 12.68 -3.98
N LYS A 106 19.70 12.62 -2.73
CA LYS A 106 20.84 13.42 -2.21
C LYS A 106 22.17 13.01 -2.86
N SER A 107 22.41 11.71 -3.00
CA SER A 107 23.64 11.21 -3.64
C SER A 107 23.72 11.60 -5.12
N LEU A 108 22.60 11.57 -5.84
CA LEU A 108 22.49 11.98 -7.24
C LEU A 108 22.37 13.51 -7.42
N ASN A 109 22.07 14.23 -6.35
CA ASN A 109 21.76 15.67 -6.35
C ASN A 109 20.65 16.01 -7.36
N GLN A 110 19.56 15.27 -7.35
CA GLN A 110 18.41 15.42 -8.25
C GLN A 110 17.08 15.27 -7.53
N ASP A 111 16.04 15.88 -8.10
CA ASP A 111 14.66 15.69 -7.66
C ASP A 111 14.07 14.40 -8.23
N ILE A 112 13.12 13.81 -7.50
CA ILE A 112 12.46 12.54 -7.84
C ILE A 112 11.87 12.53 -9.25
N GLN A 113 11.29 13.65 -9.70
CA GLN A 113 10.69 13.78 -11.04
C GLN A 113 11.70 13.64 -12.18
N HIS A 114 12.97 13.92 -11.90
CA HIS A 114 14.06 13.83 -12.87
C HIS A 114 14.79 12.50 -12.85
N VAL A 115 14.49 11.65 -11.89
CA VAL A 115 15.19 10.38 -11.65
C VAL A 115 14.31 9.18 -12.04
N LEU A 116 13.02 9.23 -11.72
CA LEU A 116 12.08 8.13 -12.03
C LEU A 116 12.01 7.84 -13.53
N GLY A 117 11.98 6.55 -13.88
CA GLY A 117 11.92 6.05 -15.25
C GLY A 117 13.21 6.16 -16.04
N LYS A 118 14.27 6.77 -15.50
CA LYS A 118 15.57 6.81 -16.15
C LYS A 118 16.39 5.56 -15.83
N ARG A 119 17.27 5.21 -16.74
CA ARG A 119 18.18 4.09 -16.54
C ARG A 119 19.32 4.48 -15.59
N LEU A 120 19.73 3.55 -14.74
CA LEU A 120 20.85 3.76 -13.81
C LEU A 120 22.12 4.24 -14.54
N GLU A 121 22.32 3.78 -15.76
CA GLU A 121 23.45 4.13 -16.62
C GLU A 121 23.58 5.64 -16.88
N THR A 122 22.49 6.40 -16.77
CA THR A 122 22.48 7.87 -16.98
C THR A 122 23.43 8.59 -16.01
N TRP A 123 23.67 8.01 -14.84
CA TRP A 123 24.53 8.59 -13.79
C TRP A 123 25.89 7.91 -13.67
N LEU A 124 26.27 7.09 -14.66
CA LEU A 124 27.54 6.39 -14.66
C LEU A 124 28.54 7.02 -15.61
N ALA A 125 29.82 6.87 -15.31
CA ALA A 125 30.86 7.14 -16.29
C ALA A 125 30.72 6.16 -17.49
N ALA A 126 30.96 6.63 -18.70
CA ALA A 126 30.78 5.81 -19.91
C ALA A 126 31.60 4.50 -19.88
N GLY A 127 32.73 4.48 -19.18
CA GLY A 127 33.56 3.29 -19.01
C GLY A 127 32.96 2.24 -18.05
N ASP A 128 32.08 2.63 -17.12
CA ASP A 128 31.52 1.75 -16.11
C ASP A 128 30.22 1.07 -16.57
N VAL A 129 29.58 1.57 -17.63
CA VAL A 129 28.29 1.09 -18.12
C VAL A 129 28.28 -0.43 -18.42
N PRO A 130 29.26 -1.00 -19.17
CA PRO A 130 29.25 -2.45 -19.43
C PRO A 130 29.41 -3.30 -18.17
N GLY A 131 30.21 -2.83 -17.23
CA GLY A 131 30.42 -3.49 -15.94
C GLY A 131 29.14 -3.52 -15.09
N VAL A 132 28.41 -2.40 -15.06
CA VAL A 132 27.15 -2.28 -14.30
C VAL A 132 26.05 -3.12 -14.93
N GLN A 133 25.97 -3.18 -16.28
CA GLN A 133 25.01 -4.06 -16.95
C GLN A 133 25.25 -5.53 -16.62
N ALA A 134 26.50 -5.99 -16.66
CA ALA A 134 26.86 -7.34 -16.29
C ALA A 134 26.55 -7.62 -14.81
N TRP A 135 26.85 -6.68 -13.92
CA TRP A 135 26.55 -6.75 -12.50
C TRP A 135 25.06 -6.87 -12.21
N LEU A 136 24.22 -6.04 -12.83
CA LEU A 136 22.76 -6.11 -12.70
C LEU A 136 22.21 -7.45 -13.23
N ALA A 137 22.73 -7.95 -14.35
CA ALA A 137 22.32 -9.25 -14.90
C ALA A 137 22.67 -10.44 -13.99
N VAL A 138 23.77 -10.34 -13.23
CA VAL A 138 24.13 -11.32 -12.19
C VAL A 138 23.21 -11.16 -10.98
N ALA A 139 22.98 -9.92 -10.52
CA ALA A 139 22.12 -9.62 -9.38
C ALA A 139 20.68 -10.11 -9.56
N GLN A 140 20.13 -10.01 -10.78
CA GLN A 140 18.78 -10.54 -11.12
C GLN A 140 18.62 -12.05 -10.91
N LYS A 141 19.72 -12.80 -10.97
CA LYS A 141 19.74 -14.26 -10.85
C LYS A 141 20.25 -14.75 -9.50
N SER A 142 20.70 -13.84 -8.67
CA SER A 142 21.35 -14.15 -7.38
C SER A 142 20.38 -13.91 -6.24
N ASP A 143 20.26 -14.88 -5.34
CA ASP A 143 19.55 -14.74 -4.06
C ASP A 143 20.39 -13.99 -3.01
N GLN A 144 21.66 -13.73 -3.31
CA GLN A 144 22.58 -13.02 -2.41
C GLN A 144 23.01 -11.70 -3.03
N PRO A 145 23.25 -10.65 -2.20
CA PRO A 145 23.72 -9.37 -2.69
C PRO A 145 25.08 -9.51 -3.39
N VAL A 146 25.17 -8.95 -4.58
CA VAL A 146 26.41 -8.83 -5.34
C VAL A 146 26.93 -7.42 -5.23
N SER A 147 28.17 -7.22 -4.81
CA SER A 147 28.75 -5.89 -4.61
C SER A 147 29.62 -5.45 -5.79
N LEU A 148 29.60 -4.14 -6.08
CA LEU A 148 30.41 -3.50 -7.09
C LEU A 148 30.78 -2.08 -6.62
N CYS A 149 32.03 -1.68 -6.83
CA CYS A 149 32.43 -0.28 -6.69
C CYS A 149 32.30 0.41 -8.04
N LEU A 150 31.68 1.58 -8.05
CA LEU A 150 31.42 2.35 -9.27
C LEU A 150 31.54 3.85 -9.00
N GLN A 151 31.63 4.62 -10.08
CA GLN A 151 31.66 6.08 -10.02
C GLN A 151 30.34 6.64 -10.56
N LEU A 152 29.68 7.43 -9.73
CA LEU A 152 28.47 8.15 -10.08
C LEU A 152 28.78 9.59 -10.46
N HIS A 153 28.13 10.07 -11.52
CA HIS A 153 28.07 11.49 -11.88
C HIS A 153 26.80 12.07 -11.26
N ALA A 154 26.95 12.93 -10.27
CA ALA A 154 25.85 13.73 -9.77
C ALA A 154 25.50 14.87 -10.75
N ALA A 155 24.32 15.47 -10.60
CA ALA A 155 23.86 16.54 -11.50
C ALA A 155 24.76 17.79 -11.48
N ASP A 156 25.50 18.01 -10.40
CA ASP A 156 26.49 19.08 -10.24
C ASP A 156 27.84 18.76 -10.89
N GLN A 157 27.93 17.70 -11.70
CA GLN A 157 29.14 17.18 -12.33
C GLN A 157 30.20 16.67 -11.35
N THR A 158 29.88 16.52 -10.07
CA THR A 158 30.78 15.90 -9.12
C THR A 158 30.80 14.39 -9.35
N MET A 159 32.01 13.81 -9.31
CA MET A 159 32.19 12.36 -9.33
C MET A 159 32.23 11.84 -7.90
N ARG A 160 31.41 10.83 -7.63
CA ARG A 160 31.35 10.17 -6.33
C ARG A 160 31.67 8.69 -6.49
N SER A 161 32.67 8.25 -5.74
CA SER A 161 32.95 6.81 -5.64
C SER A 161 31.98 6.18 -4.64
N VAL A 162 31.25 5.16 -5.06
CA VAL A 162 30.28 4.47 -4.22
C VAL A 162 30.58 2.98 -4.20
N CYS A 163 30.27 2.35 -3.07
CA CYS A 163 30.19 0.91 -2.96
C CYS A 163 28.72 0.50 -3.01
N ALA A 164 28.34 -0.18 -4.08
CA ALA A 164 26.98 -0.61 -4.36
C ALA A 164 26.82 -2.10 -4.14
N ALA A 165 25.64 -2.50 -3.66
CA ALA A 165 25.21 -3.89 -3.59
C ALA A 165 23.86 -4.01 -4.31
N ALA A 166 23.68 -5.07 -5.09
CA ALA A 166 22.44 -5.36 -5.79
C ALA A 166 22.01 -6.80 -5.58
N GLN A 167 20.70 -7.02 -5.51
CA GLN A 167 20.08 -8.35 -5.42
C GLN A 167 18.76 -8.37 -6.16
N ALA A 168 18.28 -9.55 -6.52
CA ALA A 168 16.96 -9.72 -7.10
C ALA A 168 15.88 -9.16 -6.15
N ASN A 169 14.90 -8.47 -6.71
CA ASN A 169 13.76 -7.99 -5.91
C ASN A 169 12.83 -9.18 -5.61
N PRO A 170 12.61 -9.53 -4.32
CA PRO A 170 11.79 -10.68 -3.96
C PRO A 170 10.30 -10.47 -4.20
N MET A 171 9.86 -9.21 -4.38
CA MET A 171 8.45 -8.83 -4.47
C MET A 171 7.97 -8.58 -5.90
N ALA A 172 8.88 -8.28 -6.83
CA ALA A 172 8.55 -7.94 -8.21
C ALA A 172 9.75 -8.24 -9.14
N PRO A 173 9.53 -8.40 -10.46
CA PRO A 173 10.64 -8.50 -11.41
C PRO A 173 11.51 -7.24 -11.37
N GLY A 174 12.82 -7.41 -11.22
CA GLY A 174 13.77 -6.31 -11.13
C GLY A 174 14.84 -6.50 -10.08
N VAL A 175 15.53 -5.42 -9.72
CA VAL A 175 16.70 -5.43 -8.85
C VAL A 175 16.57 -4.36 -7.75
N LEU A 176 16.88 -4.75 -6.52
CA LEU A 176 17.11 -3.81 -5.43
C LEU A 176 18.59 -3.43 -5.43
N VAL A 177 18.86 -2.14 -5.46
CA VAL A 177 20.22 -1.59 -5.41
C VAL A 177 20.35 -0.68 -4.21
N ALA A 178 21.41 -0.86 -3.45
CA ALA A 178 21.78 0.06 -2.38
C ALA A 178 23.26 0.44 -2.52
N TRP A 179 23.60 1.71 -2.24
CA TRP A 179 24.99 2.14 -2.16
C TRP A 179 25.27 3.07 -1.00
N VAL A 180 26.53 3.17 -0.69
CA VAL A 180 27.06 4.13 0.28
C VAL A 180 28.18 4.90 -0.38
N ASP A 181 28.19 6.22 -0.19
CA ASP A 181 29.28 7.08 -0.68
C ASP A 181 30.56 6.72 0.07
N LEU A 182 31.61 6.46 -0.68
CA LEU A 182 32.95 6.26 -0.11
C LEU A 182 33.54 7.62 0.24
N PRO A 183 34.15 7.76 1.44
CA PRO A 183 34.82 9.00 1.79
C PRO A 183 35.92 9.28 0.77
N SER A 184 35.93 10.49 0.21
CA SER A 184 37.05 10.95 -0.60
C SER A 184 38.30 11.00 0.28
N ILE A 185 39.26 10.12 0.01
CA ILE A 185 40.58 10.15 0.65
C ILE A 185 41.27 11.37 0.03
N SER A 186 41.35 12.46 0.80
CA SER A 186 42.10 13.67 0.46
C SER A 186 43.58 13.43 0.64
#